data_a7c852ee4bdd5554a4a82801f9c8d2ed
#
_entry.id   a7c852ee4bdd5554a4a82801f9c8d2ed
#
_cell.length_a   1.000
_cell.length_b   1.000
_cell.length_c   1.000
_cell.angle_alpha   90.00
_cell.angle_beta   90.00
_cell.angle_gamma   90.00
#
_symmetry.space_group_name_H-M   'P 1'
#
loop_
_entity.id
_entity.type
_entity.pdbx_description
1 polymer ?
#
loop_
_entity_poly.entity_id
_entity_poly.type
_entity_poly.pdbx_seq_one_letter_code
_entity_poly.pdbx_strand_id
1 'polypeptide(L)'
;MADAVVEWAASLARPLVFTAYESWPTEPPTEVLIAKLVAARHTVLVPLTHPLPDRTLDWCDAADPGRAPLGITAIAHADAVLVPGLVVDGHGTRLGQGGGYYDVALGYVRPGVPVVAVLWDDEVRGDQDAPLPRAPHDRSVSAVLTPGRGLTWLP
;
A
#
# COMPACT_ATOMS: atom_id res chain seq x y z
N MET A 1 0.34 -1.63 14.40
CA MET A 1 0.31 -1.55 12.93
C MET A 1 0.54 -2.92 12.29
N ALA A 2 1.72 -3.53 12.36
CA ALA A 2 2.00 -4.80 11.70
C ALA A 2 1.06 -5.94 12.15
N ASP A 3 0.79 -6.08 13.45
CA ASP A 3 -0.09 -7.14 13.97
C ASP A 3 -1.51 -7.06 13.43
N ALA A 4 -2.07 -5.85 13.28
CA ALA A 4 -3.40 -5.66 12.74
C ALA A 4 -3.57 -6.19 11.30
N VAL A 5 -2.55 -6.03 10.45
CA VAL A 5 -2.56 -6.58 9.08
C VAL A 5 -2.39 -8.09 9.10
N VAL A 6 -1.51 -8.61 9.95
CA VAL A 6 -1.29 -10.06 10.09
C VAL A 6 -2.55 -10.77 10.61
N GLU A 7 -3.22 -10.20 11.60
CA GLU A 7 -4.50 -10.71 12.13
C GLU A 7 -5.60 -10.70 11.06
N TRP A 8 -5.71 -9.59 10.31
CA TRP A 8 -6.64 -9.54 9.19
C TRP A 8 -6.32 -10.59 8.13
N ALA A 9 -5.04 -10.72 7.72
CA ALA A 9 -4.61 -11.73 6.76
C ALA A 9 -4.92 -13.16 7.24
N ALA A 10 -4.69 -13.45 8.53
CA ALA A 10 -4.97 -14.74 9.13
C ALA A 10 -6.46 -15.11 9.07
N SER A 11 -7.37 -14.11 9.15
CA SER A 11 -8.82 -14.35 9.04
C SER A 11 -9.26 -14.90 7.68
N LEU A 12 -8.44 -14.74 6.63
CA LEU A 12 -8.74 -15.22 5.28
C LEU A 12 -8.28 -16.67 5.05
N ALA A 13 -7.60 -17.29 6.03
CA ALA A 13 -7.26 -18.71 6.10
C ALA A 13 -6.52 -19.29 4.88
N ARG A 14 -5.76 -18.46 4.15
CA ARG A 14 -4.92 -18.86 3.01
C ARG A 14 -3.70 -17.95 2.87
N PRO A 15 -2.62 -18.41 2.21
CA PRO A 15 -1.55 -17.51 1.80
C PRO A 15 -2.08 -16.42 0.86
N LEU A 16 -1.59 -15.19 1.05
CA LEU A 16 -1.97 -14.01 0.27
C LEU A 16 -0.74 -13.42 -0.40
N VAL A 17 -0.98 -12.66 -1.46
CA VAL A 17 0.02 -11.80 -2.08
C VAL A 17 -0.27 -10.36 -1.67
N PHE A 18 0.66 -9.76 -0.95
CA PHE A 18 0.64 -8.34 -0.59
C PHE A 18 1.58 -7.56 -1.50
N THR A 19 1.28 -6.29 -1.73
CA THR A 19 2.35 -5.34 -2.01
C THR A 19 2.58 -4.47 -0.80
N ALA A 20 3.82 -4.07 -0.59
CA ALA A 20 4.23 -3.11 0.41
C ALA A 20 5.31 -2.21 -0.19
N TYR A 21 5.89 -1.33 0.59
CA TYR A 21 7.00 -0.48 0.19
C TYR A 21 8.03 -0.39 1.31
N GLU A 22 9.26 -0.13 0.95
CA GLU A 22 10.33 0.15 1.90
C GLU A 22 10.24 1.62 2.28
N SER A 23 9.88 1.88 3.53
CA SER A 23 9.55 3.23 3.99
C SER A 23 10.75 4.16 4.04
N TRP A 24 10.52 5.44 3.71
CA TRP A 24 11.46 6.51 3.98
C TRP A 24 11.44 6.89 5.46
N PRO A 25 12.48 7.56 6.00
CA PRO A 25 12.53 7.94 7.42
C PRO A 25 11.37 8.82 7.90
N THR A 26 10.67 9.48 7.00
CA THR A 26 9.51 10.33 7.28
C THR A 26 8.18 9.58 7.26
N GLU A 27 8.17 8.35 6.78
CA GLU A 27 6.99 7.49 6.67
C GLU A 27 6.88 6.52 7.85
N PRO A 28 5.69 5.99 8.16
CA PRO A 28 5.58 4.91 9.13
C PRO A 28 6.43 3.71 8.71
N PRO A 29 7.22 3.10 9.62
CA PRO A 29 8.14 2.04 9.28
C PRO A 29 7.39 0.77 8.84
N THR A 30 7.73 0.24 7.66
CA THR A 30 7.10 -0.93 7.05
C THR A 30 7.94 -2.20 7.15
N GLU A 31 9.19 -2.13 7.57
CA GLU A 31 10.12 -3.27 7.61
C GLU A 31 9.60 -4.40 8.52
N VAL A 32 9.09 -4.05 9.71
CA VAL A 32 8.53 -5.03 10.64
C VAL A 32 7.25 -5.66 10.09
N LEU A 33 6.43 -4.88 9.38
CA LEU A 33 5.22 -5.37 8.72
C LEU A 33 5.57 -6.38 7.62
N ILE A 34 6.51 -6.03 6.74
CA ILE A 34 7.00 -6.90 5.66
C ILE A 34 7.55 -8.21 6.27
N ALA A 35 8.43 -8.12 7.26
CA ALA A 35 9.03 -9.28 7.90
C ALA A 35 7.97 -10.21 8.53
N LYS A 36 6.96 -9.67 9.20
CA LYS A 36 5.87 -10.46 9.82
C LYS A 36 4.99 -11.14 8.78
N LEU A 37 4.66 -10.47 7.68
CA LEU A 37 3.88 -11.06 6.59
C LEU A 37 4.65 -12.21 5.92
N VAL A 38 5.94 -12.03 5.64
CA VAL A 38 6.80 -13.09 5.09
C VAL A 38 6.90 -14.27 6.07
N ALA A 39 7.10 -14.01 7.36
CA ALA A 39 7.14 -15.06 8.40
C ALA A 39 5.81 -15.82 8.52
N ALA A 40 4.68 -15.16 8.26
CA ALA A 40 3.35 -15.77 8.19
C ALA A 40 3.06 -16.48 6.85
N ARG A 41 4.08 -16.66 5.99
CA ARG A 41 4.03 -17.34 4.70
C ARG A 41 3.16 -16.65 3.63
N HIS A 42 3.02 -15.34 3.73
CA HIS A 42 2.50 -14.52 2.63
C HIS A 42 3.64 -14.13 1.69
N THR A 43 3.31 -13.92 0.42
CA THR A 43 4.23 -13.27 -0.54
C THR A 43 4.09 -11.76 -0.37
N VAL A 44 5.21 -11.06 -0.30
CA VAL A 44 5.21 -9.59 -0.22
C VAL A 44 6.04 -9.03 -1.37
N LEU A 45 5.38 -8.33 -2.27
CA LEU A 45 6.01 -7.64 -3.37
C LEU A 45 6.41 -6.22 -2.93
N VAL A 46 7.65 -5.84 -3.19
CA VAL A 46 8.15 -4.48 -2.95
C VAL A 46 8.61 -3.84 -4.26
N PRO A 47 8.48 -2.51 -4.40
CA PRO A 47 8.75 -1.86 -5.66
C PRO A 47 10.25 -1.74 -5.95
N LEU A 48 10.59 -1.92 -7.23
CA LEU A 48 11.83 -1.48 -7.86
C LEU A 48 11.48 -0.24 -8.69
N THR A 49 12.03 0.91 -8.31
CA THR A 49 11.71 2.17 -8.96
C THR A 49 12.47 2.30 -10.28
N HIS A 50 11.76 2.50 -11.38
CA HIS A 50 12.36 2.91 -12.65
C HIS A 50 12.43 4.44 -12.74
N PRO A 51 13.54 4.98 -13.24
CA PRO A 51 13.67 6.43 -13.39
C PRO A 51 12.68 6.98 -14.42
N LEU A 52 12.39 8.29 -14.31
CA LEU A 52 11.63 9.02 -15.32
C LEU A 52 12.18 8.79 -16.75
N PRO A 53 11.31 8.80 -17.79
CA PRO A 53 9.96 9.38 -17.78
C PRO A 53 8.83 8.41 -17.43
N ASP A 54 9.06 7.10 -17.39
CA ASP A 54 8.00 6.09 -17.39
C ASP A 54 7.20 6.04 -16.07
N ARG A 55 7.76 6.54 -14.97
CA ARG A 55 7.12 6.55 -13.63
C ARG A 55 6.50 5.20 -13.24
N THR A 56 7.10 4.11 -13.72
CA THR A 56 6.62 2.76 -13.42
C THR A 56 7.31 2.19 -12.21
N LEU A 57 6.60 1.33 -11.49
CA LEU A 57 7.16 0.47 -10.46
C LEU A 57 7.22 -0.94 -11.01
N ASP A 58 8.43 -1.48 -11.13
CA ASP A 58 8.61 -2.92 -11.21
C ASP A 58 8.52 -3.50 -9.80
N TRP A 59 8.40 -4.79 -9.66
CA TRP A 59 8.19 -5.45 -8.38
C TRP A 59 9.19 -6.58 -8.20
N CYS A 60 9.59 -6.83 -6.97
CA CYS A 60 10.32 -8.04 -6.59
C CYS A 60 9.73 -8.64 -5.31
N ASP A 61 9.97 -9.93 -5.09
CA ASP A 61 9.60 -10.56 -3.82
C ASP A 61 10.55 -10.06 -2.71
N ALA A 62 10.00 -9.57 -1.62
CA ALA A 62 10.78 -9.10 -0.46
C ALA A 62 11.59 -10.23 0.19
N ALA A 63 11.19 -11.49 0.01
CA ALA A 63 11.92 -12.65 0.49
C ALA A 63 13.06 -13.10 -0.44
N ASP A 64 13.14 -12.55 -1.66
CA ASP A 64 14.23 -12.87 -2.61
C ASP A 64 15.44 -11.95 -2.37
N PRO A 65 16.58 -12.49 -1.87
CA PRO A 65 17.80 -11.68 -1.71
C PRO A 65 18.34 -11.11 -3.03
N GLY A 66 18.04 -11.78 -4.15
CA GLY A 66 18.45 -11.36 -5.49
C GLY A 66 17.60 -10.22 -6.05
N ARG A 67 16.43 -9.96 -5.46
CA ARG A 67 15.47 -8.92 -5.90
C ARG A 67 15.19 -8.99 -7.40
N ALA A 68 14.96 -10.21 -7.90
CA ALA A 68 14.69 -10.45 -9.32
C ALA A 68 13.41 -9.68 -9.76
N PRO A 69 13.47 -8.89 -10.83
CA PRO A 69 12.31 -8.16 -11.33
C PRO A 69 11.20 -9.11 -11.79
N LEU A 70 9.96 -8.83 -11.37
CA LEU A 70 8.77 -9.62 -11.72
C LEU A 70 7.89 -8.93 -12.77
N GLY A 71 8.24 -7.72 -13.17
CA GLY A 71 7.50 -6.90 -14.12
C GLY A 71 6.52 -5.93 -13.47
N ILE A 72 6.19 -4.86 -14.20
CA ILE A 72 5.31 -3.78 -13.72
C ILE A 72 3.87 -4.24 -13.46
N THR A 73 3.46 -5.35 -14.08
CA THR A 73 2.11 -5.92 -13.92
C THR A 73 2.01 -6.92 -12.77
N ALA A 74 3.11 -7.23 -12.06
CA ALA A 74 3.08 -8.19 -10.96
C ALA A 74 2.10 -7.80 -9.83
N ILE A 75 1.87 -6.50 -9.62
CA ILE A 75 0.87 -5.97 -8.68
C ILE A 75 -0.57 -6.47 -9.00
N ALA A 76 -0.86 -6.85 -10.23
CA ALA A 76 -2.17 -7.42 -10.59
C ALA A 76 -2.48 -8.75 -9.86
N HIS A 77 -1.47 -9.45 -9.35
CA HIS A 77 -1.64 -10.67 -8.56
C HIS A 77 -1.88 -10.40 -7.07
N ALA A 78 -1.75 -9.15 -6.61
CA ALA A 78 -1.95 -8.82 -5.22
C ALA A 78 -3.38 -9.10 -4.74
N ASP A 79 -3.49 -9.61 -3.52
CA ASP A 79 -4.74 -9.76 -2.78
C ASP A 79 -5.01 -8.53 -1.89
N ALA A 80 -3.97 -7.78 -1.57
CA ALA A 80 -4.04 -6.48 -0.89
C ALA A 80 -2.84 -5.62 -1.27
N VAL A 81 -3.06 -4.31 -1.37
CA VAL A 81 -2.05 -3.34 -1.82
C VAL A 81 -1.84 -2.30 -0.72
N LEU A 82 -0.65 -2.27 -0.12
CA LEU A 82 -0.25 -1.23 0.83
C LEU A 82 0.52 -0.15 0.09
N VAL A 83 0.08 1.10 0.26
CA VAL A 83 0.64 2.26 -0.45
C VAL A 83 1.08 3.36 0.52
N PRO A 84 2.14 4.12 0.20
CA PRO A 84 2.49 5.32 0.94
C PRO A 84 1.50 6.46 0.65
N GLY A 85 1.44 7.44 1.52
CA GLY A 85 0.68 8.67 1.33
C GLY A 85 1.19 9.79 2.21
N LEU A 86 0.71 11.00 1.96
CA LEU A 86 0.91 12.17 2.81
C LEU A 86 -0.34 12.51 3.61
N VAL A 87 -1.50 12.18 3.06
CA VAL A 87 -2.79 12.40 3.73
C VAL A 87 -3.87 11.59 3.01
N VAL A 88 -4.85 11.11 3.79
CA VAL A 88 -6.09 10.48 3.29
C VAL A 88 -7.28 11.15 3.96
N ASP A 89 -8.35 11.42 3.20
CA ASP A 89 -9.63 11.91 3.72
C ASP A 89 -10.63 10.78 4.01
N GLY A 90 -11.76 11.11 4.64
CA GLY A 90 -12.83 10.16 4.97
C GLY A 90 -13.47 9.47 3.76
N HIS A 91 -13.25 9.97 2.54
CA HIS A 91 -13.72 9.37 1.29
C HIS A 91 -12.70 8.46 0.61
N GLY A 92 -11.54 8.26 1.24
CA GLY A 92 -10.44 7.45 0.70
C GLY A 92 -9.63 8.14 -0.38
N THR A 93 -9.75 9.44 -0.55
CA THR A 93 -8.86 10.19 -1.45
C THR A 93 -7.48 10.28 -0.82
N ARG A 94 -6.46 9.83 -1.55
CA ARG A 94 -5.06 9.80 -1.10
C ARG A 94 -4.24 10.84 -1.86
N LEU A 95 -3.54 11.70 -1.15
CA LEU A 95 -2.47 12.50 -1.72
C LEU A 95 -1.12 11.82 -1.49
N GLY A 96 -0.37 11.66 -2.56
CA GLY A 96 1.01 11.20 -2.56
C GLY A 96 2.01 12.35 -2.73
N GLN A 97 3.29 12.02 -2.81
CA GLN A 97 4.40 12.98 -2.95
C GLN A 97 4.50 13.63 -4.37
N GLY A 98 3.52 13.41 -5.26
CA GLY A 98 3.47 14.01 -6.60
C GLY A 98 4.30 13.28 -7.67
N GLY A 99 4.96 12.19 -7.35
CA GLY A 99 5.75 11.39 -8.31
C GLY A 99 4.90 10.63 -9.33
N GLY A 100 3.64 10.33 -9.03
CA GLY A 100 2.71 9.62 -9.91
C GLY A 100 2.95 8.12 -10.05
N TYR A 101 3.96 7.56 -9.40
CA TYR A 101 4.32 6.13 -9.51
C TYR A 101 3.19 5.20 -9.06
N TYR A 102 2.57 5.48 -7.92
CA TYR A 102 1.49 4.65 -7.41
C TYR A 102 0.19 4.84 -8.19
N ASP A 103 -0.05 6.01 -8.79
CA ASP A 103 -1.24 6.23 -9.62
C ASP A 103 -1.17 5.37 -10.89
N VAL A 104 0.02 5.24 -11.49
CA VAL A 104 0.26 4.30 -12.59
C VAL A 104 0.14 2.85 -12.12
N ALA A 105 0.81 2.48 -11.03
CA ALA A 105 0.82 1.10 -10.53
C ALA A 105 -0.59 0.62 -10.14
N LEU A 106 -1.38 1.47 -9.48
CA LEU A 106 -2.75 1.15 -9.09
C LEU A 106 -3.68 0.90 -10.28
N GLY A 107 -3.33 1.38 -11.47
CA GLY A 107 -4.04 1.07 -12.72
C GLY A 107 -4.02 -0.42 -13.07
N TYR A 108 -3.02 -1.18 -12.63
CA TYR A 108 -2.91 -2.63 -12.85
C TYR A 108 -3.61 -3.48 -11.78
N VAL A 109 -4.03 -2.89 -10.67
CA VAL A 109 -4.67 -3.62 -9.57
C VAL A 109 -6.08 -4.03 -9.95
N ARG A 110 -6.43 -5.29 -9.73
CA ARG A 110 -7.75 -5.83 -10.03
C ARG A 110 -8.87 -5.09 -9.28
N PRO A 111 -10.06 -4.97 -9.85
CA PRO A 111 -11.23 -4.46 -9.12
C PRO A 111 -11.50 -5.28 -7.86
N GLY A 112 -11.90 -4.61 -6.78
CA GLY A 112 -12.24 -5.25 -5.50
C GLY A 112 -11.04 -5.61 -4.61
N VAL A 113 -9.81 -5.51 -5.09
CA VAL A 113 -8.62 -5.66 -4.25
C VAL A 113 -8.50 -4.45 -3.33
N PRO A 114 -8.42 -4.65 -2.00
CA PRO A 114 -8.27 -3.54 -1.07
C PRO A 114 -6.93 -2.81 -1.25
N VAL A 115 -7.01 -1.49 -1.29
CA VAL A 115 -5.85 -0.59 -1.26
C VAL A 115 -5.82 0.07 0.11
N VAL A 116 -4.73 -0.10 0.83
CA VAL A 116 -4.56 0.37 2.21
C VAL A 116 -3.46 1.42 2.24
N ALA A 117 -3.76 2.65 2.63
CA ALA A 117 -2.75 3.68 2.82
C ALA A 117 -2.09 3.52 4.20
N VAL A 118 -0.76 3.52 4.23
CA VAL A 118 0.01 3.47 5.47
C VAL A 118 0.46 4.89 5.81
N LEU A 119 0.01 5.40 6.96
CA LEU A 119 0.08 6.80 7.34
C LEU A 119 0.40 6.96 8.83
N TRP A 120 0.88 8.14 9.23
CA TRP A 120 0.84 8.56 10.63
C TRP A 120 -0.60 8.90 11.04
N ASP A 121 -0.89 8.88 12.34
CA ASP A 121 -2.26 9.09 12.85
C ASP A 121 -2.83 10.47 12.53
N ASP A 122 -1.99 11.49 12.44
CA ASP A 122 -2.33 12.88 12.11
C ASP A 122 -2.45 13.17 10.61
N GLU A 123 -2.04 12.22 9.77
CA GLU A 123 -2.20 12.28 8.31
C GLU A 123 -3.57 11.74 7.82
N VAL A 124 -4.40 11.27 8.74
CA VAL A 124 -5.77 10.80 8.45
C VAL A 124 -6.77 11.89 8.82
N ARG A 125 -7.40 12.49 7.81
CA ARG A 125 -8.44 13.50 8.01
C ARG A 125 -9.76 12.89 8.47
N GLY A 126 -10.47 13.61 9.31
CA GLY A 126 -11.82 13.25 9.76
C GLY A 126 -12.90 13.61 8.74
N ASP A 127 -14.10 13.08 8.95
CA ASP A 127 -15.26 13.34 8.09
C ASP A 127 -15.72 14.81 8.06
N GLN A 128 -15.28 15.61 9.05
CA GLN A 128 -15.59 17.05 9.16
C GLN A 128 -14.59 17.93 8.40
N ASP A 129 -13.48 17.35 7.93
CA ASP A 129 -12.47 18.08 7.18
C ASP A 129 -12.90 18.26 5.72
N ALA A 130 -12.43 19.34 5.09
CA ALA A 130 -12.68 19.54 3.67
C ALA A 130 -12.11 18.40 2.84
N PRO A 131 -12.85 17.87 1.85
CA PRO A 131 -12.37 16.77 1.01
C PRO A 131 -11.10 17.18 0.26
N LEU A 132 -10.24 16.20 0.04
CA LEU A 132 -9.02 16.37 -0.74
C LEU A 132 -9.35 16.53 -2.24
N PRO A 133 -8.53 17.27 -3.00
CA PRO A 133 -8.68 17.33 -4.45
C PRO A 133 -8.45 15.94 -5.04
N ARG A 134 -9.32 15.54 -5.97
CA ARG A 134 -9.30 14.25 -6.63
C ARG A 134 -9.45 14.40 -8.14
N ALA A 135 -8.59 13.71 -8.89
CA ALA A 135 -8.73 13.57 -10.33
C ALA A 135 -9.60 12.33 -10.67
N PRO A 136 -10.24 12.30 -11.86
CA PRO A 136 -11.11 11.18 -12.26
C PRO A 136 -10.41 9.82 -12.33
N HIS A 137 -9.09 9.81 -12.51
CA HIS A 137 -8.27 8.59 -12.60
C HIS A 137 -7.67 8.14 -11.26
N ASP A 138 -7.81 8.95 -10.19
CA ASP A 138 -7.29 8.61 -8.88
C ASP A 138 -8.08 7.46 -8.28
N ARG A 139 -7.37 6.42 -7.85
CA ARG A 139 -7.97 5.30 -7.17
C ARG A 139 -8.04 5.56 -5.67
N SER A 140 -9.25 5.49 -5.12
CA SER A 140 -9.47 5.60 -3.68
C SER A 140 -8.83 4.44 -2.93
N VAL A 141 -8.37 4.70 -1.71
CA VAL A 141 -7.99 3.67 -0.76
C VAL A 141 -9.24 3.16 -0.03
N SER A 142 -9.22 1.87 0.33
CA SER A 142 -10.31 1.19 1.04
C SER A 142 -10.14 1.23 2.55
N ALA A 143 -8.92 1.47 3.01
CA ALA A 143 -8.57 1.50 4.42
C ALA A 143 -7.31 2.34 4.66
N VAL A 144 -7.12 2.69 5.92
CA VAL A 144 -5.87 3.29 6.41
C VAL A 144 -5.25 2.38 7.47
N LEU A 145 -3.94 2.36 7.51
CA LEU A 145 -3.15 1.64 8.50
C LEU A 145 -2.23 2.63 9.20
N THR A 146 -2.44 2.83 10.51
CA THR A 146 -1.62 3.76 11.29
C THR A 146 -1.01 3.10 12.52
N PRO A 147 0.06 3.66 13.08
CA PRO A 147 0.68 3.13 14.30
C PRO A 147 -0.25 3.10 15.50
N GLY A 148 -1.06 4.14 15.71
CA GLY A 148 -1.92 4.27 16.88
C GLY A 148 -3.29 3.63 16.73
N ARG A 149 -3.90 3.67 15.53
CA ARG A 149 -5.27 3.19 15.30
C ARG A 149 -5.32 1.79 14.67
N GLY A 150 -4.19 1.27 14.18
CA GLY A 150 -4.15 0.01 13.45
C GLY A 150 -4.82 0.10 12.08
N LEU A 151 -5.43 -1.00 11.63
CA LEU A 151 -6.15 -1.09 10.36
C LEU A 151 -7.59 -0.60 10.53
N THR A 152 -7.97 0.45 9.81
CA THR A 152 -9.31 1.05 9.85
C THR A 152 -9.87 1.10 8.43
N TRP A 153 -11.01 0.43 8.20
CA TRP A 153 -11.73 0.45 6.93
C TRP A 153 -12.50 1.77 6.76
N LEU A 154 -12.45 2.30 5.55
CA LEU A 154 -13.21 3.50 5.17
C LEU A 154 -14.59 3.10 4.62
N PRO A 155 -15.59 4.01 4.70
CA PRO A 155 -16.96 3.77 4.21
C PRO A 155 -17.05 3.41 2.72
#